data_d188c892a1f1e8c52dbc7894c7c7a616
#
_entry.id   d188c892a1f1e8c52dbc7894c7c7a616
#
_cell.length_a   1.000
_cell.length_b   1.000
_cell.length_c   1.000
_cell.angle_alpha   90.00
_cell.angle_beta   90.00
_cell.angle_gamma   90.00
#
_symmetry.space_group_name_H-M   'P 1'
#
loop_
_entity.id
_entity.type
_entity.pdbx_description
1 polymer ?
#
loop_
_entity_poly.entity_id
_entity_poly.type
_entity_poly.pdbx_seq_one_letter_code
_entity_poly.pdbx_strand_id
1 'polypeptide(L)'
;ETPVRRQRYEGWDRVIDFDEILTISKSAIDFTRLNAGAPVLDSHSRWSTRSQVGVVEKAWIDGKEARALLRFPAAGLDEEADRLFALISDGIVRNVSVGYSLQKIKVIEPEKRGDIQKVMVLRWAPFEISFVTVPADHAAGVRADDGKMLFDVDLGEDLAAAAAARMRMRQAQAGL
;
A
#
# COMPACT_ATOMS: atom_id res chain seq x y z
N GLU A 1 -1.59 -13.88 -5.70
CA GLU A 1 -1.77 -13.15 -6.99
C GLU A 1 -3.26 -12.99 -7.25
N THR A 2 -3.84 -11.87 -6.79
CA THR A 2 -5.28 -11.60 -6.91
C THR A 2 -5.53 -10.84 -8.20
N PRO A 3 -6.48 -11.27 -9.07
CA PRO A 3 -6.87 -10.49 -10.23
C PRO A 3 -7.54 -9.19 -9.82
N VAL A 4 -7.08 -8.07 -10.35
CA VAL A 4 -7.66 -6.75 -10.16
C VAL A 4 -8.32 -6.30 -11.46
N ARG A 5 -9.63 -6.03 -11.44
CA ARG A 5 -10.37 -5.52 -12.59
C ARG A 5 -9.89 -4.12 -12.93
N ARG A 6 -9.50 -3.94 -14.19
CA ARG A 6 -9.06 -2.68 -14.77
C ARG A 6 -9.82 -2.38 -16.04
N GLN A 7 -9.77 -1.13 -16.44
CA GLN A 7 -10.34 -0.65 -17.70
C GLN A 7 -9.26 0.07 -18.50
N ARG A 8 -9.28 -0.11 -19.82
CA ARG A 8 -8.48 0.67 -20.75
C ARG A 8 -9.32 1.13 -21.93
N TYR A 9 -8.96 2.26 -22.47
CA TYR A 9 -9.53 2.73 -23.73
C TYR A 9 -8.79 2.06 -24.90
N GLU A 10 -9.55 1.52 -25.85
CA GLU A 10 -9.07 1.03 -27.13
C GLU A 10 -9.68 1.90 -28.22
N GLY A 11 -8.87 2.79 -28.81
CA GLY A 11 -9.38 3.83 -29.70
C GLY A 11 -10.10 4.95 -28.94
N TRP A 12 -11.11 5.57 -29.60
CA TRP A 12 -11.77 6.78 -29.09
C TRP A 12 -13.02 6.51 -28.26
N ASP A 13 -13.63 5.33 -28.42
CA ASP A 13 -14.97 5.04 -27.88
C ASP A 13 -15.14 3.67 -27.24
N ARG A 14 -14.12 2.82 -27.31
CA ARG A 14 -14.21 1.47 -26.76
C ARG A 14 -13.47 1.34 -25.45
N VAL A 15 -14.20 0.97 -24.38
CA VAL A 15 -13.62 0.58 -23.08
C VAL A 15 -13.53 -0.94 -23.02
N ILE A 16 -12.37 -1.45 -22.70
CA ILE A 16 -12.13 -2.88 -22.50
C ILE A 16 -11.83 -3.14 -21.03
N ASP A 17 -12.59 -4.05 -20.45
CA ASP A 17 -12.29 -4.62 -19.14
C ASP A 17 -11.22 -5.69 -19.26
N PHE A 18 -10.27 -5.69 -18.34
CA PHE A 18 -9.27 -6.74 -18.20
C PHE A 18 -8.95 -7.02 -16.74
N ASP A 19 -8.50 -8.22 -16.47
CA ASP A 19 -7.99 -8.60 -15.16
C ASP A 19 -6.47 -8.48 -15.14
N GLU A 20 -5.96 -7.55 -14.36
CA GLU A 20 -4.53 -7.38 -14.09
C GLU A 20 -4.10 -8.30 -12.96
N ILE A 21 -3.03 -9.07 -13.17
CA ILE A 21 -2.50 -10.01 -12.19
C ILE A 21 -1.01 -9.72 -12.01
N LEU A 22 -0.64 -9.22 -10.84
CA LEU A 22 0.76 -8.97 -10.49
C LEU A 22 1.44 -10.27 -10.06
N THR A 23 2.54 -10.61 -10.72
CA THR A 23 3.38 -11.75 -10.29
C THR A 23 4.19 -11.35 -9.06
N ILE A 24 4.10 -12.15 -8.00
CA ILE A 24 4.83 -11.94 -6.75
C ILE A 24 5.99 -12.93 -6.70
N SER A 25 7.17 -12.47 -7.08
CA SER A 25 8.42 -13.22 -6.99
C SER A 25 9.63 -12.29 -6.97
N LYS A 26 10.78 -12.79 -6.52
CA LYS A 26 12.04 -12.02 -6.49
C LYS A 26 12.49 -11.55 -7.87
N SER A 27 12.12 -12.25 -8.93
CA SER A 27 12.44 -11.87 -10.32
C SER A 27 11.42 -10.93 -10.93
N ALA A 28 10.20 -10.86 -10.38
CA ALA A 28 9.11 -10.04 -10.88
C ALA A 28 9.07 -8.65 -10.28
N ILE A 29 9.46 -8.50 -9.00
CA ILE A 29 9.36 -7.22 -8.29
C ILE A 29 10.74 -6.59 -8.15
N ASP A 30 10.85 -5.36 -8.63
CA ASP A 30 12.01 -4.51 -8.40
C ASP A 30 11.76 -3.56 -7.23
N PHE A 31 12.25 -3.93 -6.05
CA PHE A 31 12.11 -3.14 -4.82
C PHE A 31 13.10 -1.99 -4.67
N THR A 32 13.97 -1.76 -5.65
CA THR A 32 15.03 -0.75 -5.54
C THR A 32 14.50 0.60 -5.09
N ARG A 33 13.41 1.05 -5.70
CA ARG A 33 12.83 2.35 -5.37
C ARG A 33 12.13 2.37 -4.00
N LEU A 34 11.42 1.30 -3.61
CA LEU A 34 10.84 1.22 -2.27
C LEU A 34 11.94 1.26 -1.21
N ASN A 35 12.98 0.47 -1.37
CA ASN A 35 14.09 0.37 -0.42
C ASN A 35 15.02 1.59 -0.41
N ALA A 36 14.82 2.53 -1.32
CA ALA A 36 15.50 3.83 -1.31
C ALA A 36 14.74 4.91 -0.50
N GLY A 37 13.78 4.50 0.34
CA GLY A 37 13.00 5.43 1.14
C GLY A 37 11.79 6.00 0.38
N ALA A 38 11.05 5.15 -0.32
CA ALA A 38 9.84 5.58 -1.01
C ALA A 38 8.79 6.14 -0.04
N PRO A 39 7.95 7.08 -0.48
CA PRO A 39 6.95 7.69 0.37
C PRO A 39 5.84 6.71 0.74
N VAL A 40 5.36 6.84 1.98
CA VAL A 40 4.06 6.34 2.42
C VAL A 40 3.07 7.50 2.34
N LEU A 41 1.99 7.32 1.58
CA LEU A 41 1.06 8.40 1.23
C LEU A 41 -0.34 8.17 1.81
N ASP A 42 -1.10 9.25 1.92
CA ASP A 42 -2.55 9.20 2.03
C ASP A 42 -3.16 9.22 0.62
N SER A 43 -3.94 8.17 0.31
CA SER A 43 -4.82 8.08 -0.87
C SER A 43 -4.12 8.37 -2.21
N HIS A 44 -2.90 7.88 -2.41
CA HIS A 44 -2.09 8.10 -3.62
C HIS A 44 -1.79 9.58 -3.94
N SER A 45 -1.99 10.47 -2.99
CA SER A 45 -1.77 11.91 -3.19
C SER A 45 -0.28 12.23 -3.26
N ARG A 46 0.20 12.65 -4.44
CA ARG A 46 1.62 12.95 -4.72
C ARG A 46 1.88 14.43 -4.94
N TRP A 47 0.86 15.27 -4.76
CA TRP A 47 0.92 16.68 -5.12
C TRP A 47 1.45 17.57 -4.00
N SER A 48 1.51 17.05 -2.77
CA SER A 48 1.96 17.79 -1.61
C SER A 48 2.75 16.89 -0.66
N THR A 49 3.79 17.44 -0.04
CA THR A 49 4.53 16.77 1.05
C THR A 49 3.65 16.51 2.28
N ARG A 50 2.55 17.24 2.45
CA ARG A 50 1.57 16.99 3.51
C ARG A 50 0.86 15.65 3.39
N SER A 51 0.79 15.11 2.18
CA SER A 51 0.20 13.79 1.94
C SER A 51 1.17 12.65 2.23
N GLN A 52 2.44 12.95 2.47
CA GLN A 52 3.43 11.97 2.86
C GLN A 52 3.40 11.78 4.37
N VAL A 53 2.79 10.69 4.81
CA VAL A 53 2.57 10.36 6.23
C VAL A 53 3.65 9.44 6.81
N GLY A 54 4.58 8.98 5.98
CA GLY A 54 5.68 8.12 6.40
C GLY A 54 6.65 7.79 5.27
N VAL A 55 7.52 6.83 5.52
CA VAL A 55 8.54 6.36 4.58
C VAL A 55 8.65 4.83 4.64
N VAL A 56 8.96 4.20 3.51
CA VAL A 56 9.29 2.77 3.46
C VAL A 56 10.72 2.58 3.93
N GLU A 57 10.91 1.84 5.01
CA GLU A 57 12.23 1.46 5.54
C GLU A 57 12.79 0.26 4.79
N LYS A 58 11.95 -0.72 4.50
CA LYS A 58 12.34 -1.96 3.84
C LYS A 58 11.15 -2.62 3.16
N ALA A 59 11.39 -3.20 1.99
CA ALA A 59 10.42 -4.06 1.31
C ALA A 59 11.09 -5.37 0.88
N TRP A 60 10.37 -6.49 1.01
CA TRP A 60 10.89 -7.82 0.68
C TRP A 60 9.76 -8.78 0.30
N ILE A 61 10.13 -9.97 -0.15
CA ILE A 61 9.20 -11.08 -0.35
C ILE A 61 9.33 -12.05 0.80
N ASP A 62 8.19 -12.38 1.39
CA ASP A 62 8.04 -13.40 2.41
C ASP A 62 7.07 -14.48 1.92
N GLY A 63 7.60 -15.63 1.56
CA GLY A 63 6.83 -16.70 0.95
C GLY A 63 6.19 -16.28 -0.37
N LYS A 64 4.87 -16.14 -0.39
CA LYS A 64 4.07 -15.72 -1.55
C LYS A 64 3.57 -14.28 -1.45
N GLU A 65 4.03 -13.53 -0.47
CA GLU A 65 3.59 -12.17 -0.20
C GLU A 65 4.73 -11.17 -0.38
N ALA A 66 4.40 -9.96 -0.82
CA ALA A 66 5.29 -8.81 -0.75
C ALA A 66 4.98 -8.06 0.55
N ARG A 67 6.00 -7.77 1.34
CA ARG A 67 5.90 -7.07 2.62
C ARG A 67 6.72 -5.81 2.62
N ALA A 68 6.32 -4.85 3.43
CA ALA A 68 7.07 -3.62 3.65
C ALA A 68 7.02 -3.20 5.12
N LEU A 69 8.14 -2.70 5.59
CA LEU A 69 8.30 -2.03 6.86
C LEU A 69 8.16 -0.52 6.64
N LEU A 70 7.24 0.10 7.36
CA LEU A 70 6.94 1.52 7.22
C LEU A 70 7.29 2.26 8.49
N ARG A 71 7.89 3.44 8.36
CA ARG A 71 8.16 4.34 9.48
C ARG A 71 7.33 5.61 9.35
N PHE A 72 6.64 5.95 10.44
CA PHE A 72 5.94 7.22 10.61
C PHE A 72 6.82 8.25 11.29
N PRO A 73 6.55 9.55 11.15
CA PRO A 73 7.25 10.61 11.89
C PRO A 73 7.13 10.40 13.40
N ALA A 74 8.01 11.04 14.16
CA ALA A 74 7.87 11.11 15.61
C ALA A 74 6.53 11.75 16.00
N ALA A 75 5.97 11.28 17.12
CA ALA A 75 4.69 11.77 17.62
C ALA A 75 4.72 13.30 17.85
N GLY A 76 3.68 13.99 17.38
CA GLY A 76 3.53 15.44 17.49
C GLY A 76 4.26 16.25 16.41
N LEU A 77 4.98 15.59 15.49
CA LEU A 77 5.65 16.28 14.40
C LEU A 77 4.71 16.58 13.23
N ASP A 78 3.74 15.69 12.97
CA ASP A 78 2.79 15.82 11.87
C ASP A 78 1.41 15.31 12.31
N GLU A 79 0.42 16.20 12.35
CA GLU A 79 -0.93 15.89 12.83
C GLU A 79 -1.66 14.87 11.94
N GLU A 80 -1.46 14.92 10.63
CA GLU A 80 -2.12 14.00 9.70
C GLU A 80 -1.52 12.60 9.82
N ALA A 81 -0.21 12.50 9.95
CA ALA A 81 0.46 11.24 10.19
C ALA A 81 0.07 10.64 11.54
N ASP A 82 -0.03 11.45 12.59
CA ASP A 82 -0.47 11.01 13.93
C ASP A 82 -1.91 10.50 13.92
N ARG A 83 -2.80 11.25 13.26
CA ARG A 83 -4.20 10.87 13.09
C ARG A 83 -4.30 9.53 12.33
N LEU A 84 -3.62 9.43 11.18
CA LEU A 84 -3.66 8.22 10.36
C LEU A 84 -3.10 7.02 11.12
N PHE A 85 -1.97 7.20 11.80
CA PHE A 85 -1.36 6.16 12.63
C PHE A 85 -2.31 5.66 13.72
N ALA A 86 -3.02 6.55 14.41
CA ALA A 86 -4.01 6.18 15.41
C ALA A 86 -5.16 5.37 14.80
N LEU A 87 -5.68 5.78 13.63
CA LEU A 87 -6.74 5.05 12.94
C LEU A 87 -6.30 3.65 12.45
N ILE A 88 -5.04 3.51 12.05
CA ILE A 88 -4.46 2.21 11.69
C ILE A 88 -4.35 1.33 12.94
N SER A 89 -3.83 1.88 14.04
CA SER A 89 -3.66 1.15 15.30
C SER A 89 -4.99 0.67 15.87
N ASP A 90 -6.05 1.47 15.72
CA ASP A 90 -7.41 1.10 16.13
C ASP A 90 -8.11 0.17 15.11
N GLY A 91 -7.43 -0.17 14.00
CA GLY A 91 -7.99 -1.02 12.96
C GLY A 91 -9.12 -0.39 12.15
N ILE A 92 -9.27 0.93 12.17
CA ILE A 92 -10.25 1.66 11.37
C ILE A 92 -9.77 1.79 9.93
N VAL A 93 -8.50 2.19 9.73
CA VAL A 93 -7.86 2.19 8.41
C VAL A 93 -7.06 0.90 8.28
N ARG A 94 -7.47 0.03 7.37
CA ARG A 94 -6.86 -1.30 7.17
C ARG A 94 -6.35 -1.53 5.75
N ASN A 95 -6.80 -0.71 4.82
CA ASN A 95 -6.57 -0.94 3.41
C ASN A 95 -5.31 -0.22 2.96
N VAL A 96 -4.51 -0.92 2.18
CA VAL A 96 -3.35 -0.36 1.52
C VAL A 96 -3.44 -0.58 0.01
N SER A 97 -2.80 0.28 -0.70
CA SER A 97 -2.61 0.20 -2.15
C SER A 97 -1.17 0.54 -2.49
N VAL A 98 -0.69 0.03 -3.61
CA VAL A 98 0.70 0.23 -4.04
C VAL A 98 0.70 0.94 -5.38
N GLY A 99 1.42 2.04 -5.47
CA GLY A 99 1.72 2.68 -6.74
C GLY A 99 2.92 1.98 -7.40
N TYR A 100 2.78 1.58 -8.67
CA TYR A 100 3.82 0.85 -9.38
C TYR A 100 3.88 1.20 -10.86
N SER A 101 5.01 0.90 -11.47
CA SER A 101 5.22 0.94 -12.91
C SER A 101 5.34 -0.47 -13.47
N LEU A 102 4.71 -0.70 -14.63
CA LEU A 102 4.78 -1.95 -15.36
C LEU A 102 6.06 -1.97 -16.21
N GLN A 103 6.83 -3.05 -16.13
CA GLN A 103 8.07 -3.24 -16.90
C GLN A 103 7.92 -4.33 -17.95
N LYS A 104 7.19 -5.41 -17.62
CA LYS A 104 6.95 -6.51 -18.55
C LYS A 104 5.57 -7.11 -18.29
N ILE A 105 4.78 -7.21 -19.35
CA ILE A 105 3.45 -7.81 -19.30
C ILE A 105 3.34 -8.95 -20.31
N LYS A 106 2.38 -9.84 -20.07
CA LYS A 106 1.91 -10.85 -21.01
C LYS A 106 0.38 -10.75 -21.08
N VAL A 107 -0.13 -10.45 -22.24
CA VAL A 107 -1.57 -10.45 -22.51
C VAL A 107 -2.03 -11.86 -22.82
N ILE A 108 -3.11 -12.30 -22.21
CA ILE A 108 -3.79 -13.59 -22.44
C ILE A 108 -5.16 -13.25 -22.97
N GLU A 109 -5.36 -13.53 -24.24
CA GLU A 109 -6.64 -13.27 -24.90
C GLU A 109 -7.73 -14.23 -24.40
N PRO A 110 -9.00 -13.77 -24.39
CA PRO A 110 -10.13 -14.62 -24.04
C PRO A 110 -10.24 -15.86 -24.95
N GLU A 111 -10.46 -17.02 -24.37
CA GLU A 111 -10.68 -18.26 -25.14
C GLU A 111 -12.09 -18.34 -25.68
N LYS A 112 -13.06 -17.75 -24.99
CA LYS A 112 -14.48 -17.78 -25.35
C LYS A 112 -15.05 -16.37 -25.39
N ARG A 113 -16.12 -16.21 -26.19
CA ARG A 113 -16.89 -14.97 -26.22
C ARG A 113 -17.50 -14.70 -24.83
N GLY A 114 -17.17 -13.57 -24.25
CA GLY A 114 -17.63 -13.15 -22.92
C GLY A 114 -16.61 -13.35 -21.80
N ASP A 115 -15.52 -14.07 -22.05
CA ASP A 115 -14.41 -14.14 -21.11
C ASP A 115 -13.65 -12.79 -21.09
N ILE A 116 -13.02 -12.54 -19.98
CA ILE A 116 -12.27 -11.30 -19.77
C ILE A 116 -10.80 -11.52 -20.07
N GLN A 117 -10.22 -10.57 -20.80
CA GLN A 117 -8.79 -10.55 -21.09
C GLN A 117 -8.00 -10.50 -19.77
N LYS A 118 -6.90 -11.27 -19.69
CA LYS A 118 -5.99 -11.23 -18.54
C LYS A 118 -4.67 -10.61 -18.94
N VAL A 119 -4.17 -9.72 -18.09
CA VAL A 119 -2.85 -9.12 -18.22
C VAL A 119 -1.98 -9.59 -17.08
N MET A 120 -1.12 -10.56 -17.36
CA MET A 120 -0.11 -11.02 -16.42
C MET A 120 1.04 -10.03 -16.37
N VAL A 121 1.27 -9.42 -15.24
CA VAL A 121 2.41 -8.52 -15.02
C VAL A 121 3.58 -9.35 -14.54
N LEU A 122 4.53 -9.58 -15.44
CA LEU A 122 5.70 -10.43 -15.22
C LEU A 122 6.85 -9.70 -14.55
N ARG A 123 6.90 -8.37 -14.71
CA ARG A 123 7.90 -7.53 -14.03
C ARG A 123 7.33 -6.13 -13.78
N TRP A 124 7.52 -5.63 -12.56
CA TRP A 124 7.01 -4.35 -12.11
C TRP A 124 7.87 -3.75 -10.99
N ALA A 125 7.77 -2.44 -10.81
CA ALA A 125 8.52 -1.72 -9.80
C ALA A 125 7.58 -0.83 -8.99
N PRO A 126 7.33 -1.16 -7.72
CA PRO A 126 6.58 -0.30 -6.81
C PRO A 126 7.39 0.96 -6.48
N PHE A 127 6.71 2.09 -6.36
CA PHE A 127 7.34 3.39 -6.09
C PHE A 127 6.73 4.16 -4.93
N GLU A 128 5.60 3.73 -4.39
CA GLU A 128 4.98 4.25 -3.17
C GLU A 128 4.03 3.22 -2.57
N ILE A 129 3.69 3.40 -1.31
CA ILE A 129 2.63 2.67 -0.60
C ILE A 129 1.64 3.69 -0.06
N SER A 130 0.35 3.45 -0.23
CA SER A 130 -0.70 4.34 0.25
C SER A 130 -1.69 3.65 1.16
N PHE A 131 -2.09 4.33 2.22
CA PHE A 131 -3.31 3.98 2.93
C PHE A 131 -4.51 4.54 2.17
N VAL A 132 -5.51 3.71 1.94
CA VAL A 132 -6.68 4.06 1.13
C VAL A 132 -7.98 3.62 1.80
N THR A 133 -9.07 4.31 1.50
CA THR A 133 -10.40 3.91 1.97
C THR A 133 -10.93 2.70 1.21
N VAL A 134 -10.69 2.67 -0.11
CA VAL A 134 -11.10 1.58 -1.01
C VAL A 134 -9.89 1.09 -1.78
N PRO A 135 -9.38 -0.11 -1.51
CA PRO A 135 -8.22 -0.66 -2.22
C PRO A 135 -8.61 -1.16 -3.61
N ALA A 136 -7.65 -1.11 -4.54
CA ALA A 136 -7.83 -1.74 -5.86
C ALA A 136 -7.81 -3.28 -5.77
N ASP A 137 -7.04 -3.83 -4.85
CA ASP A 137 -7.01 -5.26 -4.49
C ASP A 137 -7.55 -5.42 -3.07
N HIS A 138 -8.68 -6.12 -2.91
CA HIS A 138 -9.28 -6.38 -1.60
C HIS A 138 -8.44 -7.30 -0.70
N ALA A 139 -7.45 -8.00 -1.25
CA ALA A 139 -6.50 -8.79 -0.51
C ALA A 139 -5.33 -7.95 0.03
N ALA A 140 -5.12 -6.75 -0.51
CA ALA A 140 -4.10 -5.81 -0.03
C ALA A 140 -4.64 -5.04 1.17
N GLY A 141 -4.13 -5.34 2.34
CA GLY A 141 -4.59 -4.69 3.57
C GLY A 141 -3.56 -4.83 4.68
N VAL A 142 -3.74 -4.01 5.69
CA VAL A 142 -3.12 -4.21 6.98
C VAL A 142 -3.85 -5.38 7.62
N ARG A 143 -3.25 -6.55 7.68
CA ARG A 143 -3.79 -7.69 8.41
C ARG A 143 -3.11 -7.75 9.77
N ALA A 144 -3.89 -7.65 10.82
CA ALA A 144 -3.49 -8.14 12.13
C ALA A 144 -3.73 -9.65 12.13
N ASP A 145 -2.71 -10.44 11.84
CA ASP A 145 -2.72 -11.86 12.13
C ASP A 145 -1.82 -12.06 13.34
N ASP A 146 -2.39 -12.48 14.46
CA ASP A 146 -1.72 -12.65 15.76
C ASP A 146 -0.88 -11.45 16.24
N GLY A 147 -1.33 -10.23 15.97
CA GLY A 147 -0.61 -9.01 16.31
C GLY A 147 0.51 -8.64 15.33
N LYS A 148 0.65 -9.36 14.20
CA LYS A 148 1.55 -8.99 13.11
C LYS A 148 0.75 -8.46 11.94
N MET A 149 0.99 -7.22 11.58
CA MET A 149 0.47 -6.63 10.35
C MET A 149 1.16 -7.29 9.15
N LEU A 150 0.44 -7.54 8.04
CA LEU A 150 0.99 -8.07 6.78
C LEU A 150 1.93 -7.10 6.06
N PHE A 151 1.83 -5.85 6.38
CA PHE A 151 2.93 -4.91 6.32
C PHE A 151 3.44 -4.84 7.75
N ASP A 152 4.58 -5.46 8.05
CA ASP A 152 5.28 -5.18 9.29
C ASP A 152 5.57 -3.68 9.27
N VAL A 153 4.63 -2.92 9.80
CA VAL A 153 4.94 -1.60 10.29
C VAL A 153 5.74 -1.90 11.54
N ASP A 154 7.07 -1.98 11.41
CA ASP A 154 7.94 -2.03 12.59
C ASP A 154 7.77 -0.68 13.27
N LEU A 155 6.93 -0.73 14.20
CA LEU A 155 6.71 0.34 15.13
C LEU A 155 7.78 0.24 16.23
N GLY A 156 8.97 -0.27 16.05
CA GLY A 156 10.04 -0.36 17.04
C GLY A 156 9.56 -0.59 18.48
N GLU A 157 10.32 -1.20 19.35
CA GLU A 157 9.92 -1.46 20.74
C GLU A 157 9.44 -0.20 21.52
N ASP A 158 9.71 1.01 21.02
CA ASP A 158 9.28 2.30 21.60
C ASP A 158 7.85 2.74 21.20
N LEU A 159 7.14 2.03 20.37
CA LEU A 159 5.88 2.54 19.81
C LEU A 159 4.66 2.29 20.66
N ALA A 160 4.63 1.24 21.47
CA ALA A 160 3.63 1.15 22.53
C ALA A 160 3.77 2.37 23.49
N ALA A 161 5.01 2.81 23.74
CA ALA A 161 5.30 4.01 24.50
C ALA A 161 4.94 5.31 23.72
N ALA A 162 5.19 5.36 22.39
CA ALA A 162 4.85 6.49 21.54
C ALA A 162 3.35 6.59 21.30
N ALA A 163 2.64 5.49 21.08
CA ALA A 163 1.17 5.46 20.99
C ALA A 163 0.53 5.92 22.31
N ALA A 164 1.05 5.44 23.44
CA ALA A 164 0.60 5.88 24.75
C ALA A 164 0.96 7.36 25.04
N ALA A 165 2.08 7.87 24.52
CA ALA A 165 2.47 9.28 24.61
C ALA A 165 1.58 10.16 23.72
N ARG A 166 1.23 9.72 22.50
CA ARG A 166 0.27 10.37 21.60
C ARG A 166 -1.11 10.48 22.22
N MET A 167 -1.57 9.39 22.84
CA MET A 167 -2.87 9.36 23.51
C MET A 167 -2.91 10.31 24.71
N ARG A 168 -1.85 10.38 25.51
CA ARG A 168 -1.73 11.31 26.65
C ARG A 168 -1.65 12.78 26.20
N MET A 169 -0.95 13.10 25.11
CA MET A 169 -0.91 14.45 24.55
C MET A 169 -2.29 14.92 24.06
N ARG A 170 -3.04 14.04 23.36
CA ARG A 170 -4.42 14.35 22.93
C ARG A 170 -5.36 14.55 24.11
N GLN A 171 -5.25 13.75 25.16
CA GLN A 171 -6.05 13.92 26.38
C GLN A 171 -5.72 15.22 27.11
N ALA A 172 -4.46 15.64 27.13
CA ALA A 172 -4.04 16.91 27.69
C ALA A 172 -4.51 18.13 26.87
N GLN A 173 -4.60 18.02 25.55
CA GLN A 173 -5.12 19.06 24.67
C GLN A 173 -6.65 19.14 24.65
N ALA A 174 -7.36 18.03 24.93
CA ALA A 174 -8.81 17.99 25.01
C ALA A 174 -9.37 18.36 26.41
N GLY A 175 -8.52 18.49 27.42
CA GLY A 175 -8.87 18.83 28.80
C GLY A 175 -8.58 20.28 29.17
N LEU A 176 -8.35 21.16 28.16
CA LEU A 176 -8.24 22.61 28.30
C LEU A 176 -9.54 23.28 27.76
#